data_793a10ab6f04d59d7224d22e3e186fa6
#
_entry.id   793a10ab6f04d59d7224d22e3e186fa6
#
_cell.length_a   1.000
_cell.length_b   1.000
_cell.length_c   1.000
_cell.angle_alpha   90.00
_cell.angle_beta   90.00
_cell.angle_gamma   90.00
#
_symmetry.space_group_name_H-M   'P 1'
#
loop_
_entity.id
_entity.type
_entity.pdbx_description
1 polymer ?
#
loop_
_entity_poly.entity_id
_entity_poly.type
_entity_poly.pdbx_seq_one_letter_code
_entity_poly.pdbx_strand_id
1 'polypeptide(L)'
;MSFVCFVSNQQWFDLVALLDIRQRSGFLFLAVTLGQILLISAQVNSKTGVPVIESVTFGIFSEVQRGLSGGFLGIRRVWTGYIGLRHLKVENEALKRDLAAAQVAVQEQTALADRTRGLERLLDLREHLTLKTVAAEIIGAAATPDFRTLTIDKGTRDGVRADMSVIAPAGIVGRLVVPSLRSAKVQLLIDRNAAAGAIVERTRAQGVVVGGGDDRLRMEYVSEVFDIVVGDVVVTSGIDGIYPKGFIIGRVEAVERSGGAYKRITIKPAVDFSSLEEVLVVLTPTPAREAVEGVSE
;
A
#
# COMPACT_ATOMS: atom_id res chain seq x y z
N MET A 1 -0.11 19.13 -56.68
CA MET A 1 -0.48 20.55 -56.96
C MET A 1 -0.93 21.14 -55.64
N SER A 2 -0.27 22.21 -55.23
CA SER A 2 -0.50 23.15 -54.11
C SER A 2 0.49 23.04 -52.96
N PHE A 3 1.73 23.45 -53.25
CA PHE A 3 2.77 23.75 -52.25
C PHE A 3 3.49 25.03 -52.64
N VAL A 4 2.77 26.12 -52.82
CA VAL A 4 3.36 27.47 -53.08
C VAL A 4 2.31 28.49 -52.60
N CYS A 5 2.31 28.88 -51.38
CA CYS A 5 1.70 30.15 -50.90
C CYS A 5 1.84 30.40 -49.39
N PHE A 6 3.05 30.18 -48.82
CA PHE A 6 3.24 30.56 -47.37
C PHE A 6 4.63 31.22 -47.07
N VAL A 7 5.30 31.77 -48.03
CA VAL A 7 6.64 32.41 -47.76
C VAL A 7 6.65 33.92 -48.05
N SER A 8 5.50 34.59 -48.19
CA SER A 8 5.51 36.01 -48.58
C SER A 8 5.10 37.00 -47.50
N ASN A 9 4.87 36.60 -46.24
CA ASN A 9 4.36 37.57 -45.24
C ASN A 9 5.31 37.85 -44.07
N GLN A 10 6.51 37.26 -44.03
CA GLN A 10 7.45 37.49 -42.96
C GLN A 10 8.51 38.56 -43.24
N GLN A 11 8.72 38.89 -44.51
CA GLN A 11 9.71 39.92 -44.90
C GLN A 11 9.20 41.36 -44.77
N TRP A 12 7.88 41.59 -44.67
CA TRP A 12 7.33 42.92 -44.49
C TRP A 12 7.37 43.42 -43.04
N PHE A 13 7.35 42.52 -42.04
CA PHE A 13 7.42 42.93 -40.63
C PHE A 13 8.80 43.33 -40.18
N ASP A 14 9.86 42.75 -40.72
CA ASP A 14 11.24 43.10 -40.39
C ASP A 14 11.67 44.45 -41.00
N LEU A 15 11.07 44.86 -42.11
CA LEU A 15 11.41 46.12 -42.76
C LEU A 15 10.78 47.34 -42.07
N VAL A 16 9.58 47.18 -41.46
CA VAL A 16 8.86 48.23 -40.72
C VAL A 16 9.48 48.44 -39.34
N ALA A 17 9.99 47.38 -38.69
CA ALA A 17 10.68 47.48 -37.41
C ALA A 17 12.04 48.16 -37.47
N LEU A 18 12.75 48.02 -38.61
CA LEU A 18 14.03 48.71 -38.84
C LEU A 18 13.88 50.24 -39.16
N LEU A 19 12.77 50.66 -39.74
CA LEU A 19 12.48 52.07 -40.02
C LEU A 19 12.13 52.85 -38.76
N ASP A 20 11.50 52.24 -37.77
CA ASP A 20 11.07 52.90 -36.51
C ASP A 20 12.24 53.18 -35.55
N ILE A 21 13.25 52.33 -35.52
CA ILE A 21 14.47 52.55 -34.70
C ILE A 21 15.34 53.68 -35.24
N ARG A 22 15.35 53.89 -36.58
CA ARG A 22 16.19 54.89 -37.20
C ARG A 22 15.59 56.32 -37.07
N GLN A 23 14.28 56.47 -36.97
CA GLN A 23 13.65 57.76 -36.70
C GLN A 23 13.77 58.17 -35.21
N ARG A 24 13.63 57.22 -34.27
CA ARG A 24 13.81 57.53 -32.84
C ARG A 24 15.21 57.97 -32.46
N SER A 25 16.26 57.41 -33.08
CA SER A 25 17.63 57.84 -32.85
C SER A 25 17.91 59.26 -33.41
N GLY A 26 17.27 59.60 -34.54
CA GLY A 26 17.35 60.97 -35.11
C GLY A 26 16.67 62.00 -34.24
N PHE A 27 15.49 61.72 -33.68
CA PHE A 27 14.80 62.58 -32.72
C PHE A 27 15.57 62.74 -31.42
N LEU A 28 16.19 61.67 -30.90
CA LEU A 28 17.02 61.76 -29.71
C LEU A 28 18.28 62.60 -29.95
N PHE A 29 18.90 62.46 -31.10
CA PHE A 29 20.07 63.29 -31.49
C PHE A 29 19.69 64.75 -31.65
N LEU A 30 18.53 65.04 -32.26
CA LEU A 30 18.01 66.37 -32.44
C LEU A 30 17.60 67.01 -31.09
N ALA A 31 17.01 66.26 -30.18
CA ALA A 31 16.68 66.70 -28.84
C ALA A 31 17.93 67.03 -28.00
N VAL A 32 18.96 66.20 -28.08
CA VAL A 32 20.24 66.41 -27.38
C VAL A 32 20.98 67.61 -27.92
N THR A 33 21.03 67.77 -29.26
CA THR A 33 21.67 68.95 -29.88
C THR A 33 20.92 70.24 -29.61
N LEU A 34 19.58 70.23 -29.63
CA LEU A 34 18.74 71.39 -29.30
C LEU A 34 18.88 71.75 -27.80
N GLY A 35 18.98 70.76 -26.92
CA GLY A 35 19.24 70.93 -25.49
C GLY A 35 20.62 71.54 -25.26
N GLN A 36 21.65 71.13 -26.00
CA GLN A 36 22.99 71.69 -25.91
C GLN A 36 23.05 73.16 -26.41
N ILE A 37 22.35 73.48 -27.50
CA ILE A 37 22.25 74.86 -28.01
C ILE A 37 21.52 75.75 -27.01
N LEU A 38 20.45 75.27 -26.39
CA LEU A 38 19.69 75.99 -25.34
C LEU A 38 20.55 76.21 -24.08
N LEU A 39 21.36 75.26 -23.70
CA LEU A 39 22.31 75.34 -22.60
C LEU A 39 23.41 76.41 -22.88
N ILE A 40 23.97 76.42 -24.08
CA ILE A 40 24.99 77.41 -24.50
C ILE A 40 24.36 78.82 -24.61
N SER A 41 23.14 78.93 -25.11
CA SER A 41 22.41 80.17 -25.20
C SER A 41 22.03 80.76 -23.83
N ALA A 42 21.69 79.94 -22.84
CA ALA A 42 21.43 80.34 -21.47
C ALA A 42 22.69 80.83 -20.72
N GLN A 43 23.89 80.44 -21.18
CA GLN A 43 25.17 80.84 -20.60
C GLN A 43 25.55 82.26 -20.96
N VAL A 44 25.02 82.87 -22.01
CA VAL A 44 25.47 84.14 -22.57
C VAL A 44 24.69 85.33 -21.95
N ASN A 45 23.61 85.18 -21.27
CA ASN A 45 22.79 86.32 -20.83
C ASN A 45 22.46 86.30 -19.32
N SER A 46 23.44 86.59 -18.48
CA SER A 46 23.18 86.91 -17.06
C SER A 46 24.22 87.90 -16.54
N LYS A 47 23.77 89.17 -16.47
CA LYS A 47 24.55 90.29 -15.84
C LYS A 47 24.32 90.38 -14.31
N THR A 48 23.85 89.34 -13.66
CA THR A 48 23.66 89.31 -12.19
C THR A 48 24.24 88.01 -11.66
N GLY A 49 25.36 88.08 -10.99
CA GLY A 49 26.33 87.13 -10.50
C GLY A 49 25.86 86.05 -9.53
N VAL A 50 24.90 85.18 -9.90
CA VAL A 50 24.64 83.91 -9.23
C VAL A 50 24.42 82.89 -10.33
N PRO A 51 25.27 81.83 -10.43
CA PRO A 51 25.12 80.81 -11.45
C PRO A 51 23.88 79.94 -11.13
N VAL A 52 22.76 80.26 -11.77
CA VAL A 52 21.52 79.47 -11.67
C VAL A 52 21.74 78.00 -12.14
N ILE A 53 22.79 77.81 -12.95
CA ILE A 53 23.18 76.49 -13.46
C ILE A 53 23.72 75.59 -12.36
N GLU A 54 24.40 76.13 -11.34
CA GLU A 54 24.99 75.33 -10.26
C GLU A 54 23.93 74.73 -9.34
N SER A 55 22.82 75.44 -9.09
CA SER A 55 21.72 74.94 -8.27
C SER A 55 20.82 73.90 -8.99
N VAL A 56 20.64 74.04 -10.33
CA VAL A 56 19.85 73.09 -11.13
C VAL A 56 20.62 71.81 -11.43
N THR A 57 21.91 71.91 -11.75
CA THR A 57 22.73 70.73 -11.97
C THR A 57 22.94 69.92 -10.69
N PHE A 58 23.10 70.58 -9.55
CA PHE A 58 23.23 69.90 -8.26
C PHE A 58 21.93 69.21 -7.83
N GLY A 59 20.79 69.83 -8.10
CA GLY A 59 19.46 69.24 -7.83
C GLY A 59 19.19 67.99 -8.65
N ILE A 60 19.45 68.03 -9.95
CA ILE A 60 19.23 66.89 -10.86
C ILE A 60 20.24 65.74 -10.56
N PHE A 61 21.50 66.07 -10.27
CA PHE A 61 22.53 65.08 -9.97
C PHE A 61 22.23 64.36 -8.63
N SER A 62 21.73 65.09 -7.62
CA SER A 62 21.35 64.47 -6.33
C SER A 62 20.15 63.55 -6.43
N GLU A 63 19.16 63.89 -7.29
CA GLU A 63 17.97 63.05 -7.50
C GLU A 63 18.26 61.79 -8.31
N VAL A 64 19.12 61.89 -9.34
CA VAL A 64 19.62 60.75 -10.11
C VAL A 64 20.45 59.81 -9.22
N GLN A 65 21.29 60.37 -8.34
CA GLN A 65 22.08 59.59 -7.41
C GLN A 65 21.23 58.87 -6.35
N ARG A 66 20.13 59.47 -5.87
CA ARG A 66 19.15 58.81 -5.01
C ARG A 66 18.39 57.71 -5.76
N GLY A 67 17.96 57.96 -6.99
CA GLY A 67 17.27 57.00 -7.83
C GLY A 67 18.14 55.78 -8.17
N LEU A 68 19.41 55.98 -8.51
CA LEU A 68 20.35 54.91 -8.82
C LEU A 68 20.71 54.08 -7.60
N SER A 69 20.92 54.69 -6.41
CA SER A 69 21.22 53.93 -5.20
C SER A 69 20.05 53.10 -4.68
N GLY A 70 18.81 53.59 -4.81
CA GLY A 70 17.60 52.88 -4.45
C GLY A 70 17.24 51.74 -5.42
N GLY A 71 17.41 51.97 -6.72
CA GLY A 71 17.12 50.99 -7.77
C GLY A 71 18.05 49.80 -7.75
N PHE A 72 19.37 50.01 -7.54
CA PHE A 72 20.35 48.92 -7.51
C PHE A 72 20.18 47.97 -6.31
N LEU A 73 19.76 48.49 -5.15
CA LEU A 73 19.46 47.68 -3.97
C LEU A 73 18.16 46.89 -4.11
N GLY A 74 17.18 47.42 -4.85
CA GLY A 74 15.93 46.73 -5.16
C GLY A 74 16.13 45.53 -6.09
N ILE A 75 16.89 45.69 -7.16
CA ILE A 75 17.19 44.63 -8.13
C ILE A 75 17.99 43.49 -7.47
N ARG A 76 18.96 43.80 -6.64
CA ARG A 76 19.77 42.81 -5.93
C ARG A 76 18.92 41.99 -4.94
N ARG A 77 17.93 42.59 -4.31
CA ARG A 77 17.03 41.93 -3.35
C ARG A 77 16.03 41.00 -4.05
N VAL A 78 15.55 41.37 -5.23
CA VAL A 78 14.66 40.54 -6.06
C VAL A 78 15.46 39.38 -6.67
N TRP A 79 16.68 39.58 -7.09
CA TRP A 79 17.52 38.51 -7.63
C TRP A 79 17.93 37.47 -6.58
N THR A 80 18.32 37.92 -5.39
CA THR A 80 18.64 36.98 -4.30
C THR A 80 17.41 36.23 -3.80
N GLY A 81 16.24 36.87 -3.81
CA GLY A 81 14.97 36.20 -3.48
C GLY A 81 14.57 35.15 -4.51
N TYR A 82 14.74 35.42 -5.80
CA TYR A 82 14.37 34.49 -6.87
C TYR A 82 15.31 33.26 -6.95
N ILE A 83 16.60 33.46 -6.75
CA ILE A 83 17.58 32.36 -6.70
C ILE A 83 17.36 31.50 -5.43
N GLY A 84 17.07 32.14 -4.29
CA GLY A 84 16.75 31.45 -3.05
C GLY A 84 15.49 30.57 -3.16
N LEU A 85 14.44 31.06 -3.83
CA LEU A 85 13.19 30.31 -4.05
C LEU A 85 13.39 29.09 -4.96
N ARG A 86 14.27 29.18 -5.96
CA ARG A 86 14.60 28.01 -6.80
C ARG A 86 15.38 26.96 -6.01
N HIS A 87 16.32 27.39 -5.19
CA HIS A 87 17.10 26.47 -4.35
C HIS A 87 16.20 25.74 -3.33
N LEU A 88 15.32 26.49 -2.69
CA LEU A 88 14.31 25.92 -1.76
C LEU A 88 13.35 24.95 -2.44
N LYS A 89 12.95 25.18 -3.69
CA LYS A 89 12.14 24.23 -4.45
C LYS A 89 12.88 22.91 -4.73
N VAL A 90 14.12 23.00 -5.20
CA VAL A 90 14.95 21.83 -5.49
C VAL A 90 15.23 21.04 -4.22
N GLU A 91 15.54 21.74 -3.12
CA GLU A 91 15.75 21.11 -1.81
C GLU A 91 14.46 20.46 -1.27
N ASN A 92 13.31 21.12 -1.41
CA ASN A 92 12.02 20.56 -1.01
C ASN A 92 11.65 19.31 -1.83
N GLU A 93 11.94 19.30 -3.14
CA GLU A 93 11.75 18.14 -4.00
C GLU A 93 12.73 17.01 -3.67
N ALA A 94 13.99 17.33 -3.33
CA ALA A 94 14.96 16.36 -2.86
C ALA A 94 14.52 15.73 -1.53
N LEU A 95 14.17 16.57 -0.55
CA LEU A 95 13.66 16.10 0.75
C LEU A 95 12.38 15.24 0.63
N LYS A 96 11.48 15.59 -0.29
CA LYS A 96 10.30 14.76 -0.56
C LYS A 96 10.64 13.40 -1.16
N ARG A 97 11.65 13.35 -2.05
CA ARG A 97 12.15 12.08 -2.60
C ARG A 97 12.81 11.23 -1.52
N ASP A 98 13.64 11.84 -0.68
CA ASP A 98 14.32 11.16 0.42
C ASP A 98 13.30 10.65 1.45
N LEU A 99 12.28 11.45 1.76
CA LEU A 99 11.19 11.02 2.62
C LEU A 99 10.42 9.83 2.02
N ALA A 100 10.08 9.89 0.73
CA ALA A 100 9.40 8.80 0.05
C ALA A 100 10.26 7.52 0.02
N ALA A 101 11.56 7.65 -0.26
CA ALA A 101 12.48 6.53 -0.23
C ALA A 101 12.62 5.93 1.18
N ALA A 102 12.71 6.78 2.21
CA ALA A 102 12.75 6.33 3.60
C ALA A 102 11.44 5.63 4.02
N GLN A 103 10.29 6.13 3.58
CA GLN A 103 9.00 5.48 3.85
C GLN A 103 8.91 4.10 3.21
N VAL A 104 9.36 3.95 1.96
CA VAL A 104 9.40 2.63 1.29
C VAL A 104 10.34 1.68 2.03
N ALA A 105 11.54 2.14 2.43
CA ALA A 105 12.48 1.31 3.19
C ALA A 105 11.91 0.87 4.54
N VAL A 106 11.20 1.75 5.25
CA VAL A 106 10.52 1.39 6.51
C VAL A 106 9.42 0.37 6.27
N GLN A 107 8.61 0.52 5.21
CA GLN A 107 7.57 -0.45 4.86
C GLN A 107 8.17 -1.83 4.54
N GLU A 108 9.26 -1.86 3.77
CA GLU A 108 9.96 -3.10 3.43
C GLU A 108 10.52 -3.79 4.67
N GLN A 109 11.16 -3.05 5.57
CA GLN A 109 11.66 -3.59 6.84
C GLN A 109 10.53 -4.10 7.74
N THR A 110 9.40 -3.39 7.79
CA THR A 110 8.23 -3.82 8.56
C THR A 110 7.65 -5.12 8.01
N ALA A 111 7.50 -5.22 6.69
CA ALA A 111 7.01 -6.44 6.06
C ALA A 111 7.92 -7.65 6.32
N LEU A 112 9.26 -7.45 6.25
CA LEU A 112 10.23 -8.50 6.60
C LEU A 112 10.14 -8.91 8.08
N ALA A 113 9.98 -7.95 8.99
CA ALA A 113 9.83 -8.23 10.42
C ALA A 113 8.54 -8.99 10.72
N ASP A 114 7.43 -8.67 10.05
CA ASP A 114 6.16 -9.37 10.22
C ASP A 114 6.24 -10.80 9.69
N ARG A 115 6.88 -11.01 8.54
CA ARG A 115 7.17 -12.36 8.01
C ARG A 115 8.04 -13.18 8.97
N THR A 116 9.07 -12.58 9.56
CA THR A 116 9.93 -13.26 10.54
C THR A 116 9.12 -13.68 11.77
N ARG A 117 8.25 -12.82 12.29
CA ARG A 117 7.37 -13.16 13.44
C ARG A 117 6.35 -14.26 13.08
N GLY A 118 5.87 -14.31 11.84
CA GLY A 118 5.03 -15.40 11.33
C GLY A 118 5.75 -16.73 11.42
N LEU A 119 6.96 -16.79 10.85
CA LEU A 119 7.81 -18.00 10.86
C LEU A 119 8.21 -18.43 12.28
N GLU A 120 8.56 -17.50 13.17
CA GLU A 120 8.86 -17.80 14.57
C GLU A 120 7.67 -18.47 15.26
N ARG A 121 6.45 -17.96 15.08
CA ARG A 121 5.22 -18.57 15.65
C ARG A 121 4.95 -19.96 15.12
N LEU A 122 5.26 -20.23 13.84
CA LEU A 122 5.13 -21.57 13.26
C LEU A 122 6.21 -22.52 13.79
N LEU A 123 7.45 -22.05 13.97
CA LEU A 123 8.53 -22.85 14.54
C LEU A 123 8.22 -23.23 15.99
N ASP A 124 7.76 -22.28 16.79
CA ASP A 124 7.35 -22.50 18.18
C ASP A 124 6.19 -23.52 18.25
N LEU A 125 5.17 -23.38 17.39
CA LEU A 125 4.11 -24.36 17.27
C LEU A 125 4.66 -25.74 16.90
N ARG A 126 5.59 -25.84 15.95
CA ARG A 126 6.18 -27.10 15.49
C ARG A 126 6.98 -27.80 16.59
N GLU A 127 7.73 -27.07 17.40
CA GLU A 127 8.50 -27.63 18.51
C GLU A 127 7.63 -28.24 19.61
N HIS A 128 6.43 -27.65 19.83
CA HIS A 128 5.47 -28.15 20.82
C HIS A 128 4.57 -29.28 20.31
N LEU A 129 4.61 -29.59 19.01
CA LEU A 129 3.83 -30.67 18.43
C LEU A 129 4.63 -31.97 18.38
N THR A 130 4.07 -33.07 18.89
CA THR A 130 4.59 -34.44 18.69
C THR A 130 4.33 -34.98 17.29
N LEU A 131 3.64 -34.22 16.45
CA LEU A 131 3.25 -34.58 15.08
C LEU A 131 4.33 -34.18 14.08
N LYS A 132 4.58 -35.04 13.07
CA LYS A 132 5.40 -34.65 11.94
C LYS A 132 4.67 -33.62 11.08
N THR A 133 5.25 -32.44 10.91
CA THR A 133 4.66 -31.36 10.14
C THR A 133 5.64 -30.80 9.13
N VAL A 134 5.10 -30.26 8.02
CA VAL A 134 5.84 -29.49 7.01
C VAL A 134 5.23 -28.08 6.95
N ALA A 135 6.09 -27.07 7.06
CA ALA A 135 5.70 -25.70 6.85
C ALA A 135 5.50 -25.41 5.35
N ALA A 136 4.45 -24.70 5.02
CA ALA A 136 4.08 -24.35 3.67
C ALA A 136 3.63 -22.88 3.58
N GLU A 137 4.03 -22.19 2.51
CA GLU A 137 3.62 -20.84 2.17
C GLU A 137 2.36 -20.88 1.29
N ILE A 138 1.43 -19.95 1.51
CA ILE A 138 0.24 -19.83 0.68
C ILE A 138 0.59 -19.03 -0.57
N ILE A 139 0.52 -19.68 -1.72
CA ILE A 139 0.87 -19.07 -3.02
C ILE A 139 -0.35 -18.64 -3.84
N GLY A 140 -1.56 -18.89 -3.35
CA GLY A 140 -2.79 -18.47 -4.01
C GLY A 140 -4.04 -18.80 -3.22
N ALA A 141 -5.07 -18.03 -3.44
CA ALA A 141 -6.38 -18.23 -2.85
C ALA A 141 -7.45 -18.22 -3.95
N ALA A 142 -8.44 -19.11 -3.87
CA ALA A 142 -9.61 -19.11 -4.72
C ALA A 142 -10.86 -19.15 -3.83
N ALA A 143 -11.68 -18.11 -3.96
CA ALA A 143 -12.97 -18.03 -3.30
C ALA A 143 -14.05 -17.92 -4.37
N THR A 144 -14.79 -19.00 -4.57
CA THR A 144 -16.04 -19.01 -5.34
C THR A 144 -17.20 -19.25 -4.36
N PRO A 145 -18.45 -18.98 -4.75
CA PRO A 145 -19.59 -19.26 -3.86
C PRO A 145 -19.67 -20.71 -3.37
N ASP A 146 -19.16 -21.65 -4.16
CA ASP A 146 -19.25 -23.07 -3.89
C ASP A 146 -17.95 -23.69 -3.33
N PHE A 147 -16.79 -23.04 -3.53
CA PHE A 147 -15.50 -23.58 -3.12
C PHE A 147 -14.58 -22.50 -2.56
N ARG A 148 -14.13 -22.69 -1.33
CA ARG A 148 -13.12 -21.87 -0.68
C ARG A 148 -11.84 -22.68 -0.51
N THR A 149 -10.84 -22.40 -1.32
CA THR A 149 -9.58 -23.14 -1.33
C THR A 149 -8.37 -22.22 -1.30
N LEU A 150 -7.29 -22.70 -0.69
CA LEU A 150 -5.96 -22.12 -0.78
C LEU A 150 -5.05 -23.05 -1.57
N THR A 151 -4.01 -22.49 -2.18
CA THR A 151 -2.94 -23.26 -2.81
C THR A 151 -1.65 -23.02 -2.03
N ILE A 152 -0.95 -24.09 -1.67
CA ILE A 152 0.32 -24.05 -0.94
C ILE A 152 1.47 -24.50 -1.81
N ASP A 153 2.70 -24.08 -1.47
CA ASP A 153 3.96 -24.35 -2.17
C ASP A 153 4.55 -25.74 -1.90
N LYS A 154 3.85 -26.61 -1.19
CA LYS A 154 4.26 -27.99 -0.88
C LYS A 154 3.37 -29.01 -1.57
N GLY A 155 4.01 -30.10 -2.05
CA GLY A 155 3.33 -31.13 -2.82
C GLY A 155 3.77 -32.55 -2.46
N THR A 156 3.51 -33.50 -3.35
CA THR A 156 3.81 -34.91 -3.13
C THR A 156 5.31 -35.18 -2.93
N ARG A 157 6.21 -34.33 -3.47
CA ARG A 157 7.65 -34.40 -3.21
C ARG A 157 8.03 -34.13 -1.76
N ASP A 158 7.22 -33.35 -1.06
CA ASP A 158 7.40 -32.98 0.34
C ASP A 158 6.68 -33.95 1.29
N GLY A 159 6.15 -35.07 0.75
CA GLY A 159 5.39 -36.07 1.51
C GLY A 159 3.91 -35.71 1.70
N VAL A 160 3.41 -34.67 1.05
CA VAL A 160 2.03 -34.20 1.16
C VAL A 160 1.09 -35.12 0.37
N ARG A 161 -0.04 -35.52 1.00
CA ARG A 161 -1.08 -36.39 0.42
C ARG A 161 -2.47 -35.77 0.61
N ALA A 162 -3.44 -36.30 -0.12
CA ALA A 162 -4.85 -35.94 0.11
C ALA A 162 -5.29 -36.30 1.54
N ASP A 163 -6.29 -35.61 2.02
CA ASP A 163 -6.87 -35.74 3.37
C ASP A 163 -5.91 -35.47 4.55
N MET A 164 -4.72 -34.96 4.31
CA MET A 164 -3.87 -34.43 5.37
C MET A 164 -4.43 -33.09 5.89
N SER A 165 -4.44 -32.94 7.22
CA SER A 165 -4.91 -31.70 7.85
C SER A 165 -3.89 -30.58 7.72
N VAL A 166 -4.43 -29.37 7.61
CA VAL A 166 -3.66 -28.12 7.57
C VAL A 166 -4.04 -27.29 8.79
N ILE A 167 -3.03 -26.85 9.53
CA ILE A 167 -3.17 -26.11 10.78
C ILE A 167 -2.39 -24.80 10.74
N ALA A 168 -2.83 -23.85 11.54
CA ALA A 168 -2.14 -22.59 11.84
C ALA A 168 -2.00 -22.44 13.36
N PRO A 169 -1.21 -21.48 13.86
CA PRO A 169 -1.09 -21.24 15.31
C PRO A 169 -2.42 -20.99 16.02
N ALA A 170 -3.38 -20.40 15.34
CA ALA A 170 -4.71 -20.12 15.88
C ALA A 170 -5.63 -21.36 15.91
N GLY A 171 -5.38 -22.38 15.08
CA GLY A 171 -6.24 -23.58 15.01
C GLY A 171 -6.26 -24.26 13.65
N ILE A 172 -7.32 -24.99 13.36
CA ILE A 172 -7.50 -25.73 12.10
C ILE A 172 -7.82 -24.79 10.94
N VAL A 173 -7.09 -24.97 9.84
CA VAL A 173 -7.34 -24.26 8.57
C VAL A 173 -8.24 -25.08 7.64
N GLY A 174 -7.96 -26.37 7.49
CA GLY A 174 -8.70 -27.23 6.58
C GLY A 174 -7.97 -28.54 6.27
N ARG A 175 -8.27 -29.14 5.11
CA ARG A 175 -7.64 -30.37 4.65
C ARG A 175 -7.13 -30.23 3.22
N LEU A 176 -6.14 -31.05 2.86
CA LEU A 176 -5.64 -31.18 1.49
C LEU A 176 -6.63 -31.99 0.65
N VAL A 177 -6.97 -31.46 -0.53
CA VAL A 177 -7.91 -32.14 -1.44
C VAL A 177 -7.25 -32.58 -2.75
N VAL A 178 -6.36 -31.75 -3.31
CA VAL A 178 -5.68 -32.06 -4.58
C VAL A 178 -4.18 -31.82 -4.43
N PRO A 179 -3.39 -32.82 -4.08
CA PRO A 179 -1.95 -32.73 -4.10
C PRO A 179 -1.41 -32.82 -5.53
N SER A 180 -0.49 -31.93 -5.89
CA SER A 180 0.30 -31.97 -7.12
C SER A 180 1.77 -32.18 -6.77
N LEU A 181 2.66 -32.21 -7.75
CA LEU A 181 4.08 -32.53 -7.55
C LEU A 181 4.81 -31.54 -6.62
N ARG A 182 4.52 -30.24 -6.75
CA ARG A 182 5.19 -29.13 -6.04
C ARG A 182 4.23 -28.19 -5.32
N SER A 183 2.94 -28.42 -5.40
CA SER A 183 1.90 -27.60 -4.78
C SER A 183 0.73 -28.48 -4.38
N ALA A 184 -0.15 -27.99 -3.53
CA ALA A 184 -1.38 -28.68 -3.19
C ALA A 184 -2.52 -27.70 -2.94
N LYS A 185 -3.77 -28.12 -3.20
CA LYS A 185 -4.96 -27.38 -2.86
C LYS A 185 -5.47 -27.79 -1.48
N VAL A 186 -5.73 -26.82 -0.65
CA VAL A 186 -6.32 -26.92 0.68
C VAL A 186 -7.76 -26.49 0.61
N GLN A 187 -8.69 -27.33 0.99
CA GLN A 187 -10.09 -26.96 1.23
C GLN A 187 -10.18 -26.33 2.63
N LEU A 188 -10.66 -25.11 2.71
CA LEU A 188 -10.83 -24.41 3.98
C LEU A 188 -12.00 -25.01 4.76
N LEU A 189 -11.94 -24.96 6.09
CA LEU A 189 -13.01 -25.47 6.94
C LEU A 189 -14.32 -24.67 6.79
N ILE A 190 -14.25 -23.40 6.36
CA ILE A 190 -15.41 -22.56 6.05
C ILE A 190 -16.07 -22.87 4.69
N ASP A 191 -15.48 -23.75 3.90
CA ASP A 191 -16.09 -24.24 2.65
C ASP A 191 -17.36 -25.04 2.96
N ARG A 192 -18.42 -24.86 2.16
CA ARG A 192 -19.72 -25.54 2.37
C ARG A 192 -19.63 -27.07 2.33
N ASN A 193 -18.64 -27.59 1.62
CA ASN A 193 -18.41 -29.02 1.49
C ASN A 193 -17.38 -29.54 2.50
N ALA A 194 -16.88 -28.69 3.41
CA ALA A 194 -15.96 -29.09 4.44
C ALA A 194 -16.73 -29.50 5.70
N ALA A 195 -16.24 -30.57 6.33
CA ALA A 195 -16.75 -31.04 7.60
C ALA A 195 -15.59 -31.52 8.48
N ALA A 196 -15.74 -31.37 9.80
CA ALA A 196 -14.81 -31.88 10.80
C ALA A 196 -15.55 -32.41 12.01
N GLY A 197 -15.13 -33.57 12.51
CA GLY A 197 -15.60 -34.08 13.79
C GLY A 197 -15.15 -33.16 14.94
N ALA A 198 -16.07 -32.71 15.77
CA ALA A 198 -15.80 -31.71 16.79
C ALA A 198 -16.34 -32.11 18.17
N ILE A 199 -15.76 -31.52 19.20
CA ILE A 199 -16.14 -31.67 20.59
C ILE A 199 -16.16 -30.28 21.25
N VAL A 200 -17.18 -29.94 21.98
CA VAL A 200 -17.17 -28.79 22.88
C VAL A 200 -16.27 -29.10 24.07
N GLU A 201 -15.26 -28.33 24.32
CA GLU A 201 -14.20 -28.64 25.30
C GLU A 201 -14.78 -28.83 26.72
N ARG A 202 -15.64 -27.92 27.17
CA ARG A 202 -16.25 -27.92 28.54
C ARG A 202 -17.20 -29.07 28.77
N THR A 203 -18.14 -29.28 27.88
CA THR A 203 -19.24 -30.24 28.07
C THR A 203 -18.94 -31.61 27.46
N ARG A 204 -17.88 -31.73 26.68
CA ARG A 204 -17.53 -32.93 25.89
C ARG A 204 -18.60 -33.34 24.89
N ALA A 205 -19.55 -32.45 24.61
CA ALA A 205 -20.61 -32.67 23.62
C ALA A 205 -19.99 -32.85 22.24
N GLN A 206 -20.32 -33.93 21.58
CA GLN A 206 -19.82 -34.27 20.23
C GLN A 206 -20.79 -33.74 19.17
N GLY A 207 -20.25 -33.42 18.01
CA GLY A 207 -21.00 -33.01 16.84
C GLY A 207 -20.11 -32.92 15.61
N VAL A 208 -20.65 -32.46 14.52
CA VAL A 208 -19.94 -32.24 13.28
C VAL A 208 -19.94 -30.73 12.96
N VAL A 209 -18.80 -30.16 12.79
CA VAL A 209 -18.65 -28.78 12.31
C VAL A 209 -18.62 -28.79 10.79
N VAL A 210 -19.47 -27.99 10.17
CA VAL A 210 -19.58 -27.81 8.71
C VAL A 210 -19.38 -26.35 8.35
N GLY A 211 -18.81 -26.08 7.19
CA GLY A 211 -18.66 -24.72 6.68
C GLY A 211 -20.01 -24.10 6.33
N GLY A 212 -20.21 -22.83 6.67
CA GLY A 212 -21.41 -22.08 6.31
C GLY A 212 -21.40 -21.55 4.88
N GLY A 213 -20.22 -21.52 4.25
CA GLY A 213 -20.01 -20.81 2.97
C GLY A 213 -19.86 -19.30 3.15
N ASP A 214 -19.99 -18.81 4.36
CA ASP A 214 -19.64 -17.49 4.86
C ASP A 214 -18.41 -17.61 5.79
N ASP A 215 -18.10 -16.58 6.56
CA ASP A 215 -16.97 -16.62 7.49
C ASP A 215 -17.33 -17.28 8.84
N ARG A 216 -18.43 -17.99 8.92
CA ARG A 216 -18.90 -18.73 10.09
C ARG A 216 -18.96 -20.23 9.82
N LEU A 217 -18.89 -20.97 10.91
CA LEU A 217 -19.04 -22.41 10.92
C LEU A 217 -20.35 -22.77 11.64
N ARG A 218 -20.91 -23.89 11.29
CA ARG A 218 -22.08 -24.47 11.99
C ARG A 218 -21.71 -25.80 12.59
N MET A 219 -22.13 -26.05 13.83
CA MET A 219 -21.99 -27.35 14.45
C MET A 219 -23.38 -27.98 14.51
N GLU A 220 -23.48 -29.18 13.97
CA GLU A 220 -24.69 -29.96 13.80
C GLU A 220 -24.58 -31.26 14.60
N TYR A 221 -25.73 -31.95 14.78
CA TYR A 221 -25.83 -33.22 15.49
C TYR A 221 -25.44 -33.16 16.98
N VAL A 222 -25.54 -32.02 17.61
CA VAL A 222 -25.30 -31.87 19.04
C VAL A 222 -26.62 -32.11 19.80
N SER A 223 -26.62 -33.10 20.70
CA SER A 223 -27.81 -33.43 21.47
C SER A 223 -28.28 -32.27 22.36
N GLU A 224 -29.59 -32.11 22.47
CA GLU A 224 -30.24 -31.08 23.33
C GLU A 224 -29.90 -31.23 24.82
N VAL A 225 -29.48 -32.40 25.26
CA VAL A 225 -29.14 -32.70 26.66
C VAL A 225 -27.95 -31.90 27.16
N PHE A 226 -27.01 -31.58 26.27
CA PHE A 226 -25.80 -30.84 26.67
C PHE A 226 -26.08 -29.35 26.86
N ASP A 227 -25.60 -28.80 27.97
CA ASP A 227 -25.66 -27.38 28.24
C ASP A 227 -24.48 -26.69 27.53
N ILE A 228 -24.76 -26.05 26.39
CA ILE A 228 -23.76 -25.31 25.60
C ILE A 228 -24.09 -23.83 25.66
N VAL A 229 -23.09 -23.01 25.96
CA VAL A 229 -23.23 -21.57 26.13
C VAL A 229 -22.34 -20.82 25.14
N VAL A 230 -22.71 -19.58 24.86
CA VAL A 230 -21.88 -18.67 24.05
C VAL A 230 -20.51 -18.48 24.71
N GLY A 231 -19.46 -18.59 23.93
CA GLY A 231 -18.05 -18.50 24.38
C GLY A 231 -17.38 -19.86 24.59
N ASP A 232 -18.14 -20.97 24.63
CA ASP A 232 -17.54 -22.32 24.72
C ASP A 232 -16.57 -22.57 23.58
N VAL A 233 -15.44 -23.20 23.90
CA VAL A 233 -14.41 -23.56 22.91
C VAL A 233 -14.80 -24.88 22.24
N VAL A 234 -14.66 -24.91 20.92
CA VAL A 234 -14.87 -26.08 20.08
C VAL A 234 -13.55 -26.56 19.53
N VAL A 235 -13.24 -27.83 19.72
CA VAL A 235 -12.00 -28.45 19.28
C VAL A 235 -12.27 -29.68 18.42
N THR A 236 -11.30 -30.14 17.65
CA THR A 236 -11.39 -31.35 16.85
C THR A 236 -11.51 -32.61 17.72
N SER A 237 -12.35 -33.53 17.31
CA SER A 237 -12.53 -34.83 18.00
C SER A 237 -11.49 -35.88 17.64
N GLY A 238 -10.95 -35.81 16.42
CA GLY A 238 -10.04 -36.81 15.84
C GLY A 238 -10.76 -38.06 15.33
N ILE A 239 -12.09 -38.13 15.42
CA ILE A 239 -12.89 -39.34 15.05
C ILE A 239 -12.92 -39.52 13.52
N ASP A 240 -12.88 -38.42 12.78
CA ASP A 240 -12.91 -38.41 11.32
C ASP A 240 -11.61 -38.97 10.66
N GLY A 241 -10.55 -39.21 11.44
CA GLY A 241 -9.27 -39.67 10.93
C GLY A 241 -8.50 -38.68 10.04
N ILE A 242 -8.99 -37.43 9.92
CA ILE A 242 -8.39 -36.35 9.12
C ILE A 242 -7.71 -35.35 10.03
N TYR A 243 -8.45 -34.81 10.98
CA TYR A 243 -7.95 -33.80 11.88
C TYR A 243 -7.40 -34.39 13.17
N PRO A 244 -6.20 -34.01 13.62
CA PRO A 244 -5.69 -34.47 14.90
C PRO A 244 -6.58 -33.95 16.02
N LYS A 245 -6.70 -34.74 17.09
CA LYS A 245 -7.57 -34.43 18.24
C LYS A 245 -7.06 -33.21 19.03
N GLY A 246 -8.00 -32.36 19.47
CA GLY A 246 -7.73 -31.30 20.43
C GLY A 246 -7.32 -29.96 19.83
N PHE A 247 -7.27 -29.82 18.50
CA PHE A 247 -6.99 -28.55 17.86
C PHE A 247 -8.22 -27.63 17.87
N ILE A 248 -8.00 -26.35 18.12
CA ILE A 248 -9.07 -25.35 18.19
C ILE A 248 -9.71 -25.16 16.80
N ILE A 249 -11.04 -25.24 16.75
CA ILE A 249 -11.84 -24.88 15.58
C ILE A 249 -12.32 -23.42 15.73
N GLY A 250 -12.88 -23.10 16.91
CA GLY A 250 -13.42 -21.77 17.16
C GLY A 250 -14.16 -21.68 18.50
N ARG A 251 -14.99 -20.63 18.60
CA ARG A 251 -15.84 -20.41 19.78
C ARG A 251 -17.30 -20.31 19.40
N VAL A 252 -18.17 -20.80 20.27
CA VAL A 252 -19.61 -20.69 20.11
C VAL A 252 -20.01 -19.20 20.12
N GLU A 253 -20.65 -18.77 19.05
CA GLU A 253 -21.18 -17.41 18.89
C GLU A 253 -22.68 -17.36 19.19
N ALA A 254 -23.42 -18.37 18.75
CA ALA A 254 -24.87 -18.47 19.01
C ALA A 254 -25.31 -19.93 19.16
N VAL A 255 -26.35 -20.17 19.94
CA VAL A 255 -26.98 -21.48 20.15
C VAL A 255 -28.47 -21.33 19.85
N GLU A 256 -28.94 -22.02 18.82
CA GLU A 256 -30.35 -22.05 18.43
C GLU A 256 -30.96 -23.39 18.81
N ARG A 257 -32.10 -23.35 19.51
CA ARG A 257 -32.92 -24.52 19.76
C ARG A 257 -33.78 -24.79 18.53
N SER A 258 -33.58 -25.94 17.91
CA SER A 258 -34.25 -26.29 16.64
C SER A 258 -35.62 -26.96 16.86
N GLY A 259 -36.07 -27.08 18.09
CA GLY A 259 -37.33 -27.77 18.42
C GLY A 259 -37.31 -29.28 18.14
N GLY A 260 -36.13 -29.86 17.88
CA GLY A 260 -35.89 -31.27 17.62
C GLY A 260 -34.92 -31.90 18.63
N ALA A 261 -34.35 -33.05 18.31
CA ALA A 261 -33.38 -33.76 19.15
C ALA A 261 -31.99 -33.11 19.19
N TYR A 262 -31.72 -32.15 18.31
CA TYR A 262 -30.40 -31.56 18.13
C TYR A 262 -30.46 -30.05 18.15
N LYS A 263 -29.38 -29.42 18.70
CA LYS A 263 -29.14 -27.98 18.65
C LYS A 263 -28.41 -27.61 17.37
N ARG A 264 -28.69 -26.41 16.85
CA ARG A 264 -27.86 -25.76 15.83
C ARG A 264 -26.98 -24.72 16.49
N ILE A 265 -25.69 -24.80 16.29
CA ILE A 265 -24.73 -23.95 16.97
C ILE A 265 -23.90 -23.20 15.89
N THR A 266 -23.88 -21.90 15.99
CA THR A 266 -23.00 -21.05 15.15
C THR A 266 -21.70 -20.86 15.87
N ILE A 267 -20.60 -21.08 15.14
CA ILE A 267 -19.23 -20.98 15.64
C ILE A 267 -18.49 -19.90 14.87
N LYS A 268 -17.84 -19.01 15.61
CA LYS A 268 -16.85 -18.09 15.07
C LYS A 268 -15.52 -18.83 14.99
N PRO A 269 -14.92 -18.99 13.80
CA PRO A 269 -13.60 -19.63 13.65
C PRO A 269 -12.53 -18.94 14.49
N ALA A 270 -11.54 -19.70 14.97
CA ALA A 270 -10.38 -19.15 15.65
C ALA A 270 -9.34 -18.62 14.65
N VAL A 271 -9.32 -19.18 13.46
CA VAL A 271 -8.43 -18.78 12.36
C VAL A 271 -9.09 -17.69 11.53
N ASP A 272 -8.35 -16.63 11.27
CA ASP A 272 -8.71 -15.64 10.26
C ASP A 272 -8.21 -16.08 8.88
N PHE A 273 -9.12 -16.56 8.04
CA PHE A 273 -8.81 -17.11 6.73
C PHE A 273 -8.39 -16.06 5.70
N SER A 274 -8.60 -14.78 5.99
CA SER A 274 -8.26 -13.67 5.10
C SER A 274 -6.81 -13.20 5.27
N SER A 275 -6.19 -13.48 6.41
CA SER A 275 -4.84 -13.03 6.78
C SER A 275 -3.82 -14.15 6.88
N LEU A 276 -4.13 -15.35 6.36
CA LEU A 276 -3.21 -16.48 6.35
C LEU A 276 -2.13 -16.31 5.29
N GLU A 277 -0.88 -16.38 5.72
CA GLU A 277 0.30 -16.36 4.83
C GLU A 277 1.03 -17.72 4.84
N GLU A 278 1.12 -18.37 6.01
CA GLU A 278 1.88 -19.57 6.24
C GLU A 278 1.07 -20.57 7.07
N VAL A 279 1.27 -21.87 6.79
CA VAL A 279 0.53 -22.96 7.45
C VAL A 279 1.44 -24.17 7.68
N LEU A 280 1.03 -25.08 8.56
CA LEU A 280 1.65 -26.36 8.77
C LEU A 280 0.75 -27.49 8.22
N VAL A 281 1.32 -28.35 7.41
CA VAL A 281 0.69 -29.61 6.94
C VAL A 281 1.10 -30.71 7.89
N VAL A 282 0.12 -31.43 8.45
CA VAL A 282 0.36 -32.59 9.32
C VAL A 282 0.55 -33.82 8.46
N LEU A 283 1.79 -34.37 8.46
CA LEU A 283 2.16 -35.52 7.63
C LEU A 283 1.77 -36.86 8.24
N THR A 284 1.45 -36.90 9.51
CA THR A 284 1.08 -38.16 10.19
C THR A 284 -0.39 -38.43 9.98
N PRO A 285 -0.79 -39.51 9.35
CA PRO A 285 -2.21 -39.89 9.32
C PRO A 285 -2.71 -40.12 10.74
N THR A 286 -3.94 -39.70 11.00
CA THR A 286 -4.54 -39.94 12.32
C THR A 286 -4.73 -41.46 12.52
N PRO A 287 -4.44 -42.04 13.68
CA PRO A 287 -4.37 -43.50 13.91
C PRO A 287 -5.63 -44.29 13.51
N ALA A 288 -6.80 -43.64 13.43
CA ALA A 288 -8.03 -44.28 13.02
C ALA A 288 -8.02 -44.80 11.56
N ARG A 289 -7.19 -44.24 10.68
CA ARG A 289 -7.15 -44.65 9.26
C ARG A 289 -6.19 -45.82 9.02
N GLU A 290 -5.12 -45.96 9.82
CA GLU A 290 -4.21 -47.09 9.75
C GLU A 290 -4.89 -48.42 10.13
N ALA A 291 -5.90 -48.36 11.03
CA ALA A 291 -6.64 -49.55 11.44
C ALA A 291 -7.57 -50.10 10.35
N VAL A 292 -7.96 -49.30 9.36
CA VAL A 292 -8.88 -49.71 8.27
C VAL A 292 -8.10 -50.25 7.08
N GLU A 293 -6.92 -49.70 6.78
CA GLU A 293 -6.07 -50.16 5.68
C GLU A 293 -5.34 -51.50 6.00
N GLY A 294 -5.09 -51.78 7.27
CA GLY A 294 -4.46 -53.06 7.71
C GLY A 294 -5.41 -54.25 7.73
N VAL A 295 -6.70 -54.09 7.43
CA VAL A 295 -7.70 -55.16 7.40
C VAL A 295 -8.04 -55.60 5.97
N SER A 296 -7.48 -54.98 4.95
CA SER A 296 -7.75 -55.26 3.52
C SER A 296 -6.62 -56.03 2.80
N GLU A 297 -5.66 -56.66 3.52
CA GLU A 297 -4.70 -57.60 2.96
C GLU A 297 -5.01 -59.09 3.31
#